data_59414761067a46655dc9aeb7474ca57d
#
_entry.id   59414761067a46655dc9aeb7474ca57d
#
_cell.length_a   1.000
_cell.length_b   1.000
_cell.length_c   1.000
_cell.angle_alpha   90.00
_cell.angle_beta   90.00
_cell.angle_gamma   90.00
#
_symmetry.space_group_name_H-M   'P 1'
#
loop_
_entity.id
_entity.type
_entity.pdbx_description
1 polymer ?
#
loop_
_entity_poly.entity_id
_entity_poly.type
_entity_poly.pdbx_seq_one_letter_code
_entity_poly.pdbx_strand_id
1 'polypeptide(L)'
;VPGYFSRVNEDGTYSNGSDCGNDTASERSMVRKYIVDSVKYWADEYHIDGFRFDLVGLIDTETINEVVTEVHKTHPDVIFYGEGWTMDTAVTKDGYKMTTQPNSTDVPGFAFFSDTLRDALKGHVFYTTRKGYVSGAADLADTVKGCFLGQAGDWCTTPAQSINYASCHDNMTLLDRITRSTPGVSEEDRIRMNNLSAAIYMTAQGIPFLQAGEEMLRTKIDTSGGFLENSYNSPDSVNSIKWDTLEDETYQNVYNYYKGLIAFRKAHAALRLTNADDVNANITSVDGLDENVLAFRINGGVNGETSDGIFVIFNPNSTETSVTLPDGAWDVCVNADHAGTEALTTVSGSVSVEPISAMVLVKKES
;
A
#
# COMPACT_ATOMS: atom_id res chain seq x y z
N VAL A 1 -11.03 -37.73 -0.54
CA VAL A 1 -10.55 -38.28 -1.81
C VAL A 1 -9.07 -37.89 -1.93
N PRO A 2 -8.14 -38.86 -1.82
CA PRO A 2 -6.72 -38.57 -1.91
C PRO A 2 -6.39 -37.86 -3.24
N GLY A 3 -5.53 -36.83 -3.17
CA GLY A 3 -5.09 -36.07 -4.34
C GLY A 3 -6.13 -35.17 -4.98
N TYR A 4 -7.34 -35.03 -4.42
CA TYR A 4 -8.37 -34.18 -5.02
C TYR A 4 -8.17 -32.68 -4.71
N PHE A 5 -7.71 -32.35 -3.50
CA PHE A 5 -7.55 -30.97 -3.05
C PHE A 5 -6.25 -30.30 -3.51
N SER A 6 -5.26 -31.08 -3.89
CA SER A 6 -3.96 -30.59 -4.33
C SER A 6 -3.72 -30.90 -5.80
N ARG A 7 -3.02 -29.99 -6.48
CA ARG A 7 -2.54 -30.20 -7.85
C ARG A 7 -1.40 -31.20 -7.87
N VAL A 8 -1.34 -32.00 -8.91
CA VAL A 8 -0.35 -33.05 -9.10
C VAL A 8 0.31 -32.87 -10.46
N ASN A 9 1.63 -32.95 -10.49
CA ASN A 9 2.45 -32.95 -11.71
C ASN A 9 2.28 -34.27 -12.48
N GLU A 10 2.73 -34.30 -13.72
CA GLU A 10 2.67 -35.50 -14.59
C GLU A 10 3.40 -36.72 -14.00
N ASP A 11 4.44 -36.49 -13.20
CA ASP A 11 5.22 -37.54 -12.53
C ASP A 11 4.58 -38.05 -11.22
N GLY A 12 3.41 -37.52 -10.84
CA GLY A 12 2.68 -37.88 -9.64
C GLY A 12 3.12 -37.14 -8.37
N THR A 13 4.08 -36.23 -8.43
CA THR A 13 4.45 -35.35 -7.31
C THR A 13 3.44 -34.22 -7.17
N TYR A 14 3.32 -33.65 -5.98
CA TYR A 14 2.48 -32.47 -5.78
C TYR A 14 3.11 -31.23 -6.44
N SER A 15 2.26 -30.42 -7.10
CA SER A 15 2.63 -29.07 -7.53
C SER A 15 2.91 -28.19 -6.33
N ASN A 16 4.01 -27.43 -6.36
CA ASN A 16 4.48 -26.59 -5.26
C ASN A 16 5.06 -25.28 -5.78
N GLY A 17 4.20 -24.44 -6.35
CA GLY A 17 4.59 -23.19 -6.98
C GLY A 17 5.11 -22.13 -6.00
N SER A 18 4.79 -22.27 -4.71
CA SER A 18 5.23 -21.36 -3.66
C SER A 18 6.49 -21.80 -2.92
N ASP A 19 6.96 -23.03 -3.12
CA ASP A 19 7.97 -23.71 -2.30
C ASP A 19 7.56 -23.89 -0.81
N CYS A 20 6.28 -23.61 -0.48
CA CYS A 20 5.75 -23.70 0.89
C CYS A 20 4.84 -24.94 1.13
N GLY A 21 4.58 -25.74 0.11
CA GLY A 21 3.72 -26.91 0.18
C GLY A 21 2.90 -27.13 -1.09
N ASN A 22 1.80 -27.87 -0.95
CA ASN A 22 0.99 -28.28 -2.09
C ASN A 22 0.10 -27.15 -2.61
N ASP A 23 0.04 -26.95 -3.91
CA ASP A 23 -0.89 -26.01 -4.54
C ASP A 23 -2.33 -26.50 -4.43
N THR A 24 -3.23 -25.60 -4.07
CA THR A 24 -4.67 -25.89 -3.98
C THR A 24 -5.28 -26.04 -5.37
N ALA A 25 -5.96 -27.16 -5.64
CA ALA A 25 -6.62 -27.44 -6.92
C ALA A 25 -7.97 -26.71 -7.04
N SER A 26 -7.95 -25.38 -7.02
CA SER A 26 -9.12 -24.50 -6.99
C SER A 26 -10.01 -24.64 -8.24
N GLU A 27 -9.45 -25.04 -9.37
CA GLU A 27 -10.15 -25.30 -10.62
C GLU A 27 -11.12 -26.49 -10.53
N ARG A 28 -10.98 -27.36 -9.51
CA ARG A 28 -11.86 -28.52 -9.33
C ARG A 28 -13.16 -28.11 -8.64
N SER A 29 -14.29 -28.54 -9.19
CA SER A 29 -15.62 -28.09 -8.80
C SER A 29 -15.92 -28.14 -7.30
N MET A 30 -15.52 -29.22 -6.60
CA MET A 30 -15.78 -29.34 -5.16
C MET A 30 -14.79 -28.57 -4.29
N VAL A 31 -13.58 -28.31 -4.79
CA VAL A 31 -12.61 -27.41 -4.13
C VAL A 31 -13.08 -25.97 -4.26
N ARG A 32 -13.48 -25.55 -5.46
CA ARG A 32 -14.10 -24.24 -5.71
C ARG A 32 -15.31 -24.04 -4.81
N LYS A 33 -16.24 -25.00 -4.80
CA LYS A 33 -17.41 -24.94 -3.92
C LYS A 33 -17.02 -24.79 -2.45
N TYR A 34 -16.01 -25.51 -1.97
CA TYR A 34 -15.51 -25.38 -0.60
C TYR A 34 -15.00 -23.98 -0.29
N ILE A 35 -14.22 -23.38 -1.22
CA ILE A 35 -13.70 -22.02 -1.07
C ILE A 35 -14.86 -21.01 -1.03
N VAL A 36 -15.77 -21.08 -2.00
CA VAL A 36 -16.93 -20.15 -2.09
C VAL A 36 -17.82 -20.26 -0.84
N ASP A 37 -18.21 -21.48 -0.45
CA ASP A 37 -19.05 -21.71 0.72
C ASP A 37 -18.37 -21.23 2.01
N SER A 38 -17.05 -21.42 2.14
CA SER A 38 -16.29 -20.96 3.30
C SER A 38 -16.30 -19.43 3.41
N VAL A 39 -16.02 -18.73 2.32
CA VAL A 39 -16.00 -17.25 2.31
C VAL A 39 -17.38 -16.70 2.62
N LYS A 40 -18.45 -17.26 2.01
CA LYS A 40 -19.84 -16.89 2.32
C LYS A 40 -20.17 -17.10 3.80
N TYR A 41 -19.80 -18.26 4.36
CA TYR A 41 -20.04 -18.57 5.76
C TYR A 41 -19.42 -17.53 6.70
N TRP A 42 -18.18 -17.12 6.44
CA TRP A 42 -17.52 -16.12 7.26
C TRP A 42 -18.13 -14.72 7.11
N ALA A 43 -18.60 -14.36 5.91
CA ALA A 43 -19.31 -13.11 5.68
C ALA A 43 -20.69 -13.12 6.36
N ASP A 44 -21.46 -14.21 6.20
CA ASP A 44 -22.83 -14.33 6.70
C ASP A 44 -22.89 -14.43 8.22
N GLU A 45 -22.09 -15.33 8.82
CA GLU A 45 -22.20 -15.68 10.24
C GLU A 45 -21.30 -14.80 11.15
N TYR A 46 -20.17 -14.34 10.65
CA TYR A 46 -19.19 -13.57 11.44
C TYR A 46 -19.12 -12.10 11.01
N HIS A 47 -19.87 -11.70 9.99
CA HIS A 47 -19.94 -10.32 9.49
C HIS A 47 -18.57 -9.73 9.17
N ILE A 48 -17.72 -10.52 8.51
CA ILE A 48 -16.38 -10.10 8.08
C ILE A 48 -16.51 -9.18 6.87
N ASP A 49 -15.85 -8.01 6.90
CA ASP A 49 -15.95 -6.95 5.89
C ASP A 49 -14.97 -7.12 4.72
N GLY A 50 -14.08 -8.12 4.76
CA GLY A 50 -13.14 -8.36 3.68
C GLY A 50 -12.29 -9.61 3.87
N PHE A 51 -11.68 -10.09 2.78
CA PHE A 51 -10.87 -11.31 2.76
C PHE A 51 -9.54 -11.07 2.05
N ARG A 52 -8.44 -11.38 2.73
CA ARG A 52 -7.12 -11.46 2.14
C ARG A 52 -6.81 -12.90 1.77
N PHE A 53 -6.51 -13.14 0.50
CA PHE A 53 -6.09 -14.44 0.00
C PHE A 53 -4.57 -14.54 -0.02
N ASP A 54 -4.07 -15.51 0.72
CA ASP A 54 -2.67 -15.87 0.69
C ASP A 54 -2.32 -16.48 -0.66
N LEU A 55 -1.21 -16.02 -1.27
CA LEU A 55 -0.70 -16.53 -2.53
C LEU A 55 -1.80 -16.77 -3.59
N VAL A 56 -2.71 -15.79 -3.75
CA VAL A 56 -3.83 -15.89 -4.69
C VAL A 56 -3.39 -16.15 -6.13
N GLY A 57 -2.13 -15.83 -6.46
CA GLY A 57 -1.51 -16.19 -7.72
C GLY A 57 -1.47 -17.68 -8.02
N LEU A 58 -1.80 -18.54 -7.05
CA LEU A 58 -1.99 -19.99 -7.23
C LEU A 58 -3.46 -20.41 -7.30
N ILE A 59 -4.40 -19.48 -7.21
CA ILE A 59 -5.85 -19.72 -7.32
C ILE A 59 -6.33 -19.26 -8.70
N ASP A 60 -7.15 -20.05 -9.37
CA ASP A 60 -7.65 -19.70 -10.70
C ASP A 60 -8.65 -18.54 -10.66
N THR A 61 -8.70 -17.76 -11.76
CA THR A 61 -9.53 -16.56 -11.88
C THR A 61 -11.03 -16.86 -11.81
N GLU A 62 -11.48 -18.03 -12.27
CA GLU A 62 -12.89 -18.41 -12.22
C GLU A 62 -13.35 -18.61 -10.78
N THR A 63 -12.52 -19.25 -9.94
CA THR A 63 -12.82 -19.44 -8.50
C THR A 63 -12.94 -18.10 -7.78
N ILE A 64 -12.02 -17.17 -8.01
CA ILE A 64 -12.07 -15.84 -7.39
C ILE A 64 -13.29 -15.05 -7.88
N ASN A 65 -13.59 -15.06 -9.17
CA ASN A 65 -14.79 -14.40 -9.71
C ASN A 65 -16.09 -14.99 -9.13
N GLU A 66 -16.15 -16.30 -8.91
CA GLU A 66 -17.30 -16.93 -8.28
C GLU A 66 -17.43 -16.51 -6.81
N VAL A 67 -16.32 -16.46 -6.05
CA VAL A 67 -16.30 -15.96 -4.67
C VAL A 67 -16.84 -14.54 -4.61
N VAL A 68 -16.29 -13.62 -5.39
CA VAL A 68 -16.69 -12.20 -5.44
C VAL A 68 -18.19 -12.10 -5.79
N THR A 69 -18.60 -12.78 -6.85
CA THR A 69 -19.98 -12.74 -7.33
C THR A 69 -20.97 -13.25 -6.30
N GLU A 70 -20.69 -14.39 -5.67
CA GLU A 70 -21.60 -15.02 -4.73
C GLU A 70 -21.71 -14.25 -3.40
N VAL A 71 -20.61 -13.68 -2.91
CA VAL A 71 -20.62 -12.88 -1.68
C VAL A 71 -21.30 -11.53 -1.92
N HIS A 72 -21.01 -10.85 -3.03
CA HIS A 72 -21.61 -9.55 -3.34
C HIS A 72 -23.12 -9.58 -3.57
N LYS A 73 -23.74 -10.76 -3.74
CA LYS A 73 -25.21 -10.87 -3.77
C LYS A 73 -25.87 -10.43 -2.47
N THR A 74 -25.20 -10.65 -1.34
CA THR A 74 -25.71 -10.35 0.01
C THR A 74 -24.89 -9.31 0.76
N HIS A 75 -23.60 -9.20 0.43
CA HIS A 75 -22.62 -8.33 1.09
C HIS A 75 -21.84 -7.51 0.04
N PRO A 76 -22.45 -6.51 -0.60
CA PRO A 76 -21.84 -5.78 -1.74
C PRO A 76 -20.60 -4.96 -1.37
N ASP A 77 -20.41 -4.63 -0.09
CA ASP A 77 -19.32 -3.81 0.41
C ASP A 77 -18.10 -4.62 0.88
N VAL A 78 -18.18 -5.97 0.86
CA VAL A 78 -17.05 -6.83 1.23
C VAL A 78 -15.92 -6.70 0.23
N ILE A 79 -14.71 -6.44 0.72
CA ILE A 79 -13.51 -6.29 -0.12
C ILE A 79 -12.75 -7.60 -0.26
N PHE A 80 -12.16 -7.82 -1.45
CA PHE A 80 -11.33 -8.99 -1.75
C PHE A 80 -9.97 -8.55 -2.25
N TYR A 81 -8.90 -9.07 -1.66
CA TYR A 81 -7.54 -8.76 -2.07
C TYR A 81 -6.56 -9.87 -1.71
N GLY A 82 -5.36 -9.82 -2.27
CA GLY A 82 -4.35 -10.82 -1.98
C GLY A 82 -3.03 -10.64 -2.72
N GLU A 83 -2.20 -11.65 -2.62
CA GLU A 83 -0.87 -11.70 -3.21
C GLU A 83 -0.91 -12.33 -4.60
N GLY A 84 -1.00 -11.49 -5.62
CA GLY A 84 -1.10 -11.89 -7.02
C GLY A 84 0.24 -12.10 -7.69
N TRP A 85 1.19 -12.72 -7.00
CA TRP A 85 2.51 -13.02 -7.58
C TRP A 85 2.40 -14.06 -8.68
N THR A 86 3.18 -13.89 -9.74
CA THR A 86 3.29 -14.91 -10.80
C THR A 86 4.15 -16.06 -10.29
N MET A 87 3.54 -17.21 -10.14
CA MET A 87 4.18 -18.45 -9.70
C MET A 87 3.85 -19.58 -10.68
N ASP A 88 4.76 -20.52 -10.86
CA ASP A 88 4.53 -21.69 -11.71
C ASP A 88 3.73 -22.75 -10.96
N THR A 89 2.63 -23.21 -11.57
CA THR A 89 1.78 -24.28 -11.02
C THR A 89 1.31 -25.22 -12.12
N ALA A 90 1.07 -26.49 -11.79
CA ALA A 90 0.85 -27.56 -12.75
C ALA A 90 -0.22 -27.25 -13.81
N VAL A 91 -1.31 -26.57 -13.44
CA VAL A 91 -2.47 -26.31 -14.35
C VAL A 91 -2.30 -25.13 -15.30
N THR A 92 -1.26 -24.33 -15.17
CA THR A 92 -0.99 -23.22 -16.12
C THR A 92 -0.71 -23.77 -17.52
N LYS A 93 -0.15 -24.96 -17.62
CA LYS A 93 0.09 -25.68 -18.89
C LYS A 93 -1.21 -26.10 -19.60
N ASP A 94 -2.30 -26.27 -18.85
CA ASP A 94 -3.61 -26.67 -19.34
C ASP A 94 -4.48 -25.46 -19.75
N GLY A 95 -3.90 -24.24 -19.72
CA GLY A 95 -4.55 -22.99 -20.12
C GLY A 95 -5.40 -22.33 -19.05
N TYR A 96 -5.37 -22.80 -17.80
CA TYR A 96 -6.00 -22.10 -16.68
C TYR A 96 -5.28 -20.78 -16.40
N LYS A 97 -6.06 -19.71 -16.24
CA LYS A 97 -5.55 -18.42 -15.80
C LYS A 97 -5.55 -18.35 -14.27
N MET A 98 -4.39 -18.01 -13.71
CA MET A 98 -4.24 -17.78 -12.27
C MET A 98 -4.54 -16.32 -11.93
N THR A 99 -4.98 -16.07 -10.70
CA THR A 99 -5.30 -14.73 -10.20
C THR A 99 -4.02 -13.97 -9.86
N THR A 100 -3.32 -13.56 -10.88
CA THR A 100 -2.05 -12.83 -10.80
C THR A 100 -2.23 -11.36 -11.20
N GLN A 101 -1.29 -10.50 -10.81
CA GLN A 101 -1.26 -9.09 -11.26
C GLN A 101 -1.42 -8.96 -12.79
N PRO A 102 -0.66 -9.69 -13.65
CA PRO A 102 -0.86 -9.62 -15.10
C PRO A 102 -2.27 -10.00 -15.60
N ASN A 103 -3.02 -10.76 -14.83
CA ASN A 103 -4.40 -11.17 -15.15
C ASN A 103 -5.46 -10.35 -14.38
N SER A 104 -5.11 -9.18 -13.85
CA SER A 104 -5.99 -8.32 -13.04
C SER A 104 -7.31 -7.95 -13.74
N THR A 105 -7.27 -7.77 -15.07
CA THR A 105 -8.45 -7.47 -15.88
C THR A 105 -9.47 -8.61 -15.93
N ASP A 106 -9.05 -9.85 -15.68
CA ASP A 106 -9.93 -11.02 -15.62
C ASP A 106 -10.64 -11.15 -14.26
N VAL A 107 -10.23 -10.36 -13.25
CA VAL A 107 -10.80 -10.37 -11.89
C VAL A 107 -11.06 -8.93 -11.38
N PRO A 108 -11.99 -8.19 -12.01
CA PRO A 108 -12.18 -6.76 -11.77
C PRO A 108 -12.63 -6.41 -10.34
N GLY A 109 -13.19 -7.37 -9.59
CA GLY A 109 -13.62 -7.19 -8.20
C GLY A 109 -12.57 -7.56 -7.15
N PHE A 110 -11.30 -7.76 -7.57
CA PHE A 110 -10.22 -8.21 -6.69
C PHE A 110 -9.02 -7.25 -6.73
N ALA A 111 -8.44 -6.94 -5.57
CA ALA A 111 -7.29 -6.06 -5.46
C ALA A 111 -6.00 -6.83 -5.12
N PHE A 112 -4.86 -6.27 -5.52
CA PHE A 112 -3.55 -6.91 -5.37
C PHE A 112 -2.59 -6.03 -4.59
N PHE A 113 -1.76 -6.63 -3.75
CA PHE A 113 -0.65 -5.93 -3.13
C PHE A 113 0.30 -5.36 -4.19
N SER A 114 0.55 -4.04 -4.12
CA SER A 114 1.44 -3.34 -5.05
C SER A 114 2.89 -3.41 -4.58
N ASP A 115 3.62 -4.43 -5.01
CA ASP A 115 5.08 -4.51 -4.80
C ASP A 115 5.82 -3.37 -5.51
N THR A 116 5.27 -2.86 -6.62
CA THR A 116 5.78 -1.69 -7.32
C THR A 116 5.90 -0.47 -6.40
N LEU A 117 4.81 -0.12 -5.68
CA LEU A 117 4.86 1.00 -4.74
C LEU A 117 5.72 0.68 -3.51
N ARG A 118 5.55 -0.52 -2.93
CA ARG A 118 6.34 -0.98 -1.79
C ARG A 118 7.85 -0.81 -2.02
N ASP A 119 8.32 -1.33 -3.15
CA ASP A 119 9.74 -1.33 -3.48
C ASP A 119 10.23 0.05 -3.92
N ALA A 120 9.37 0.85 -4.57
CA ALA A 120 9.69 2.24 -4.88
C ALA A 120 9.84 3.09 -3.62
N LEU A 121 9.01 2.92 -2.60
CA LEU A 121 9.07 3.71 -1.37
C LEU A 121 10.34 3.42 -0.56
N LYS A 122 10.55 2.17 -0.15
CA LYS A 122 11.61 1.78 0.80
C LYS A 122 12.83 1.11 0.16
N GLY A 123 12.79 0.86 -1.14
CA GLY A 123 13.78 0.05 -1.86
C GLY A 123 13.39 -1.43 -1.91
N HIS A 124 13.85 -2.11 -2.95
CA HIS A 124 13.50 -3.49 -3.28
C HIS A 124 13.77 -4.46 -2.11
N VAL A 125 12.83 -5.35 -1.80
CA VAL A 125 12.89 -6.21 -0.61
C VAL A 125 14.07 -7.19 -0.62
N PHE A 126 14.48 -7.70 -1.79
CA PHE A 126 15.61 -8.64 -1.91
C PHE A 126 16.99 -7.94 -2.07
N TYR A 127 17.02 -6.64 -2.36
CA TYR A 127 18.27 -5.86 -2.46
C TYR A 127 18.36 -4.86 -1.30
N THR A 128 18.48 -5.38 -0.09
CA THR A 128 18.26 -4.68 1.17
C THR A 128 19.15 -3.47 1.45
N THR A 129 20.21 -3.26 0.66
CA THR A 129 21.09 -2.08 0.75
C THR A 129 20.73 -0.98 -0.26
N ARG A 130 19.84 -1.23 -1.22
CA ARG A 130 19.40 -0.21 -2.18
C ARG A 130 18.41 0.74 -1.52
N LYS A 131 18.58 2.02 -1.77
CA LYS A 131 17.66 3.07 -1.32
C LYS A 131 16.33 2.98 -2.04
N GLY A 132 15.27 3.46 -1.40
CA GLY A 132 14.00 3.79 -2.02
C GLY A 132 13.86 5.29 -2.24
N TYR A 133 12.72 5.71 -2.79
CA TYR A 133 12.40 7.10 -3.04
C TYR A 133 12.51 7.95 -1.77
N VAL A 134 11.94 7.50 -0.64
CA VAL A 134 11.95 8.25 0.63
C VAL A 134 13.35 8.40 1.23
N SER A 135 14.30 7.63 0.77
CA SER A 135 15.72 7.72 1.16
C SER A 135 16.60 8.34 0.05
N GLY A 136 15.99 9.00 -0.94
CA GLY A 136 16.65 9.81 -1.95
C GLY A 136 17.12 9.05 -3.19
N ALA A 137 16.46 7.95 -3.57
CA ALA A 137 16.69 7.29 -4.86
C ALA A 137 15.98 8.08 -5.98
N ALA A 138 16.76 8.72 -6.85
CA ALA A 138 16.26 9.63 -7.89
C ALA A 138 15.50 8.91 -9.02
N ASP A 139 15.90 7.69 -9.33
CA ASP A 139 15.35 6.87 -10.41
C ASP A 139 13.95 6.30 -10.12
N LEU A 140 13.40 6.54 -8.93
CA LEU A 140 12.11 5.99 -8.50
C LEU A 140 10.96 7.03 -8.47
N ALA A 141 11.23 8.29 -8.75
CA ALA A 141 10.23 9.36 -8.71
C ALA A 141 9.06 9.09 -9.67
N ASP A 142 9.34 8.72 -10.92
CA ASP A 142 8.29 8.42 -11.90
C ASP A 142 7.44 7.20 -11.51
N THR A 143 8.05 6.19 -10.89
CA THR A 143 7.32 5.04 -10.37
C THR A 143 6.38 5.45 -9.24
N VAL A 144 6.85 6.25 -8.28
CA VAL A 144 6.00 6.77 -7.19
C VAL A 144 4.88 7.65 -7.74
N LYS A 145 5.18 8.50 -8.75
CA LYS A 145 4.18 9.33 -9.44
C LYS A 145 3.07 8.48 -10.07
N GLY A 146 3.41 7.42 -10.80
CA GLY A 146 2.44 6.50 -11.38
C GLY A 146 1.59 5.80 -10.30
N CYS A 147 2.23 5.28 -9.25
CA CYS A 147 1.52 4.64 -8.14
C CYS A 147 0.60 5.61 -7.38
N PHE A 148 1.00 6.88 -7.21
CA PHE A 148 0.14 7.90 -6.60
C PHE A 148 -1.17 8.09 -7.38
N LEU A 149 -1.11 8.00 -8.70
CA LEU A 149 -2.27 8.06 -9.59
C LEU A 149 -3.06 6.74 -9.69
N GLY A 150 -2.73 5.73 -8.89
CA GLY A 150 -3.36 4.41 -8.93
C GLY A 150 -2.94 3.55 -10.11
N GLN A 151 -1.77 3.85 -10.70
CA GLN A 151 -1.16 3.12 -11.81
C GLN A 151 0.08 2.35 -11.29
N ALA A 152 -0.16 1.28 -10.54
CA ALA A 152 0.89 0.49 -9.90
C ALA A 152 1.53 -0.52 -10.88
N GLY A 153 2.15 -0.02 -11.95
CA GLY A 153 2.70 -0.83 -13.04
C GLY A 153 1.66 -1.15 -14.12
N ASP A 154 2.09 -1.89 -15.15
CA ASP A 154 1.28 -2.18 -16.34
C ASP A 154 0.04 -3.04 -16.06
N TRP A 155 0.01 -3.72 -14.92
CA TRP A 155 -1.10 -4.60 -14.53
C TRP A 155 -2.28 -3.84 -13.92
N CYS A 156 -2.03 -2.69 -13.30
CA CYS A 156 -3.05 -1.95 -12.53
C CYS A 156 -3.79 -0.95 -13.44
N THR A 157 -4.97 -1.32 -13.88
CA THR A 157 -5.79 -0.49 -14.78
C THR A 157 -6.77 0.42 -14.04
N THR A 158 -6.95 0.22 -12.73
CA THR A 158 -7.85 1.02 -11.88
C THR A 158 -7.34 1.10 -10.44
N PRO A 159 -7.45 2.24 -9.77
CA PRO A 159 -7.03 2.39 -8.37
C PRO A 159 -7.67 1.38 -7.42
N ALA A 160 -8.90 0.95 -7.70
CA ALA A 160 -9.64 -0.01 -6.89
C ALA A 160 -8.95 -1.39 -6.77
N GLN A 161 -8.01 -1.69 -7.66
CA GLN A 161 -7.25 -2.94 -7.65
C GLN A 161 -5.87 -2.84 -6.99
N SER A 162 -5.43 -1.66 -6.55
CA SER A 162 -4.12 -1.45 -5.93
C SER A 162 -4.20 -1.38 -4.41
N ILE A 163 -3.56 -2.33 -3.71
CA ILE A 163 -3.28 -2.24 -2.28
C ILE A 163 -1.93 -1.52 -2.11
N ASN A 164 -1.99 -0.28 -1.64
CA ASN A 164 -0.84 0.59 -1.47
C ASN A 164 -0.24 0.42 -0.07
N TYR A 165 1.02 0.04 0.02
CA TYR A 165 1.68 -0.22 1.29
C TYR A 165 3.20 -0.01 1.22
N ALA A 166 3.82 0.12 2.39
CA ALA A 166 5.27 0.18 2.52
C ALA A 166 5.85 -1.08 3.19
N SER A 167 5.12 -1.68 4.12
CA SER A 167 5.52 -2.94 4.77
C SER A 167 4.31 -3.83 5.10
N CYS A 168 4.58 -5.12 5.29
CA CYS A 168 3.62 -6.12 5.76
C CYS A 168 4.32 -7.09 6.73
N HIS A 169 3.70 -8.23 7.04
CA HIS A 169 4.28 -9.24 7.93
C HIS A 169 5.53 -9.94 7.35
N ASP A 170 5.63 -10.00 6.03
CA ASP A 170 6.79 -10.52 5.31
C ASP A 170 7.88 -9.48 5.14
N ASN A 171 9.13 -9.93 5.01
CA ASN A 171 10.31 -9.12 4.89
C ASN A 171 10.58 -8.21 6.12
N MET A 172 11.56 -7.31 6.01
CA MET A 172 11.87 -6.35 7.06
C MET A 172 10.72 -5.36 7.26
N THR A 173 10.51 -4.91 8.50
CA THR A 173 9.63 -3.77 8.77
C THR A 173 10.08 -2.53 8.00
N LEU A 174 9.22 -1.51 7.92
CA LEU A 174 9.58 -0.29 7.20
C LEU A 174 10.84 0.37 7.78
N LEU A 175 10.89 0.56 9.10
CA LEU A 175 12.02 1.21 9.76
C LEU A 175 13.32 0.37 9.64
N ASP A 176 13.24 -0.95 9.82
CA ASP A 176 14.40 -1.84 9.68
C ASP A 176 14.98 -1.75 8.26
N ARG A 177 14.10 -1.75 7.26
CA ARG A 177 14.51 -1.67 5.85
C ARG A 177 15.14 -0.32 5.50
N ILE A 178 14.55 0.80 5.98
CA ILE A 178 15.13 2.13 5.84
C ILE A 178 16.50 2.16 6.53
N THR A 179 16.59 1.70 7.77
CA THR A 179 17.83 1.69 8.54
C THR A 179 18.93 0.89 7.82
N ARG A 180 18.60 -0.27 7.26
CA ARG A 180 19.52 -1.12 6.51
C ARG A 180 20.08 -0.44 5.26
N SER A 181 19.26 0.37 4.57
CA SER A 181 19.69 1.04 3.33
C SER A 181 20.32 2.42 3.54
N THR A 182 20.28 2.95 4.77
CA THR A 182 20.76 4.30 5.10
C THR A 182 21.79 4.30 6.24
N PRO A 183 22.94 3.60 6.09
CA PRO A 183 23.96 3.60 7.11
C PRO A 183 24.50 5.02 7.31
N GLY A 184 24.64 5.44 8.58
CA GLY A 184 25.16 6.76 8.93
C GLY A 184 24.18 7.93 8.86
N VAL A 185 22.93 7.68 8.44
CA VAL A 185 21.85 8.68 8.52
C VAL A 185 21.33 8.78 9.96
N SER A 186 20.89 9.94 10.38
CA SER A 186 20.32 10.19 11.71
C SER A 186 19.03 9.38 11.95
N GLU A 187 18.71 9.13 13.21
CA GLU A 187 17.42 8.52 13.57
C GLU A 187 16.25 9.42 13.18
N GLU A 188 16.38 10.72 13.40
CA GLU A 188 15.38 11.73 13.01
C GLU A 188 15.04 11.65 11.51
N ASP A 189 16.05 11.63 10.64
CA ASP A 189 15.83 11.51 9.19
C ASP A 189 15.17 10.19 8.82
N ARG A 190 15.49 9.07 9.50
CA ARG A 190 14.81 7.79 9.28
C ARG A 190 13.35 7.81 9.69
N ILE A 191 13.04 8.51 10.79
CA ILE A 191 11.64 8.74 11.21
C ILE A 191 10.92 9.59 10.17
N ARG A 192 11.55 10.64 9.64
CA ARG A 192 11.00 11.44 8.54
C ARG A 192 10.75 10.58 7.28
N MET A 193 11.67 9.67 6.92
CA MET A 193 11.48 8.72 5.81
C MET A 193 10.28 7.79 6.06
N ASN A 194 10.10 7.31 7.29
CA ASN A 194 8.95 6.49 7.68
C ASN A 194 7.64 7.27 7.51
N ASN A 195 7.58 8.49 8.02
CA ASN A 195 6.41 9.36 7.93
C ASN A 195 6.11 9.78 6.48
N LEU A 196 7.13 10.08 5.68
CA LEU A 196 6.98 10.38 4.26
C LEU A 196 6.42 9.17 3.50
N SER A 197 6.87 7.94 3.81
CA SER A 197 6.29 6.71 3.24
C SER A 197 4.79 6.64 3.51
N ALA A 198 4.39 6.86 4.77
CA ALA A 198 2.99 6.85 5.17
C ALA A 198 2.18 7.93 4.46
N ALA A 199 2.70 9.15 4.38
CA ALA A 199 2.03 10.25 3.70
C ALA A 199 1.78 9.93 2.21
N ILE A 200 2.74 9.28 1.53
CA ILE A 200 2.60 8.91 0.12
C ILE A 200 1.47 7.90 -0.05
N TYR A 201 1.52 6.73 0.61
CA TYR A 201 0.51 5.69 0.37
C TYR A 201 -0.86 6.03 0.95
N MET A 202 -0.93 6.89 1.98
CA MET A 202 -2.20 7.35 2.56
C MET A 202 -2.89 8.44 1.74
N THR A 203 -2.15 9.19 0.92
CA THR A 203 -2.72 10.21 0.03
C THR A 203 -2.85 9.77 -1.43
N ALA A 204 -2.22 8.66 -1.80
CA ALA A 204 -2.32 8.07 -3.13
C ALA A 204 -3.72 7.50 -3.41
N GLN A 205 -4.08 7.42 -4.69
CA GLN A 205 -5.25 6.69 -5.14
C GLN A 205 -5.03 5.18 -4.97
N GLY A 206 -6.08 4.45 -4.60
CA GLY A 206 -6.00 3.03 -4.26
C GLY A 206 -6.36 2.75 -2.81
N ILE A 207 -6.15 1.54 -2.34
CA ILE A 207 -6.53 1.05 -1.02
C ILE A 207 -5.28 1.06 -0.11
N PRO A 208 -5.20 1.91 0.91
CA PRO A 208 -4.04 1.93 1.80
C PRO A 208 -4.01 0.72 2.73
N PHE A 209 -2.82 0.21 2.97
CA PHE A 209 -2.55 -0.86 3.91
C PHE A 209 -1.29 -0.53 4.70
N LEU A 210 -1.26 -0.82 5.99
CA LEU A 210 -0.08 -0.70 6.84
C LEU A 210 0.10 -1.93 7.72
N GLN A 211 1.34 -2.28 8.01
CA GLN A 211 1.66 -3.30 8.99
C GLN A 211 1.40 -2.75 10.40
N ALA A 212 0.69 -3.53 11.24
CA ALA A 212 0.50 -3.14 12.64
C ALA A 212 1.83 -2.90 13.35
N GLY A 213 1.98 -1.71 13.95
CA GLY A 213 3.19 -1.23 14.60
C GLY A 213 4.09 -0.35 13.71
N GLU A 214 3.81 -0.22 12.41
CA GLU A 214 4.53 0.72 11.53
C GLU A 214 4.37 2.17 12.05
N GLU A 215 3.20 2.50 12.53
CA GLU A 215 2.86 3.76 13.21
C GLU A 215 3.57 3.98 14.56
N MET A 216 4.29 2.98 15.03
CA MET A 216 5.06 2.98 16.27
C MET A 216 6.53 2.62 16.01
N LEU A 217 7.02 2.80 14.80
CA LEU A 217 8.41 2.50 14.42
C LEU A 217 8.81 1.05 14.74
N ARG A 218 7.94 0.09 14.49
CA ARG A 218 8.16 -1.31 14.80
C ARG A 218 9.45 -1.84 14.17
N THR A 219 10.25 -2.54 14.97
CA THR A 219 11.45 -3.24 14.54
C THR A 219 11.34 -4.73 14.85
N LYS A 220 12.04 -5.57 14.08
CA LYS A 220 12.19 -7.00 14.30
C LYS A 220 13.68 -7.34 14.28
N ILE A 221 14.30 -7.25 15.46
CA ILE A 221 15.72 -7.43 15.64
C ILE A 221 15.98 -8.73 16.40
N ASP A 222 16.91 -9.54 15.92
CA ASP A 222 17.34 -10.77 16.58
C ASP A 222 18.28 -10.49 17.76
N THR A 223 18.67 -11.54 18.49
CA THR A 223 19.55 -11.45 19.65
C THR A 223 20.98 -11.01 19.32
N SER A 224 21.37 -11.04 18.04
CA SER A 224 22.68 -10.56 17.56
C SER A 224 22.65 -9.09 17.11
N GLY A 225 21.48 -8.46 17.10
CA GLY A 225 21.26 -7.10 16.60
C GLY A 225 21.02 -7.02 15.10
N GLY A 226 20.77 -8.16 14.43
CA GLY A 226 20.44 -8.23 13.01
C GLY A 226 18.96 -8.01 12.72
N PHE A 227 18.64 -7.32 11.65
CA PHE A 227 17.26 -7.16 11.16
C PHE A 227 16.77 -8.45 10.53
N LEU A 228 15.56 -8.91 10.95
CA LEU A 228 14.96 -10.15 10.46
C LEU A 228 14.11 -9.88 9.22
N GLU A 229 14.45 -10.56 8.13
CA GLU A 229 13.65 -10.54 6.89
C GLU A 229 12.43 -11.46 6.99
N ASN A 230 12.59 -12.59 7.69
CA ASN A 230 11.54 -13.58 7.84
C ASN A 230 11.42 -13.98 9.32
N SER A 231 10.41 -13.44 9.99
CA SER A 231 10.22 -13.58 11.44
C SER A 231 9.05 -14.46 11.84
N TYR A 232 8.40 -15.18 10.88
CA TYR A 232 7.15 -15.90 11.14
C TYR A 232 7.24 -16.89 12.32
N ASN A 233 8.38 -17.51 12.53
CA ASN A 233 8.63 -18.47 13.63
C ASN A 233 9.51 -17.91 14.76
N SER A 234 9.72 -16.59 14.78
CA SER A 234 10.47 -15.92 15.83
C SER A 234 9.65 -15.81 17.12
N PRO A 235 10.30 -15.71 18.29
CA PRO A 235 9.60 -15.62 19.58
C PRO A 235 8.85 -14.29 19.75
N ASP A 236 7.97 -14.22 20.73
CA ASP A 236 7.19 -13.01 21.08
C ASP A 236 8.09 -11.80 21.39
N SER A 237 9.30 -12.04 21.92
CA SER A 237 10.29 -10.96 22.12
C SER A 237 10.62 -10.19 20.82
N VAL A 238 10.48 -10.82 19.66
CA VAL A 238 10.62 -10.21 18.34
C VAL A 238 9.28 -9.76 17.76
N ASN A 239 8.28 -10.66 17.78
CA ASN A 239 7.04 -10.46 17.01
C ASN A 239 5.94 -9.69 17.73
N SER A 240 5.94 -9.61 19.07
CA SER A 240 4.90 -8.84 19.79
C SER A 240 5.01 -7.34 19.51
N ILE A 241 3.87 -6.66 19.51
CA ILE A 241 3.80 -5.20 19.47
C ILE A 241 4.25 -4.65 20.84
N LYS A 242 5.18 -3.70 20.82
CA LYS A 242 5.74 -3.09 22.04
C LYS A 242 4.93 -1.85 22.41
N TRP A 243 3.75 -2.04 23.00
CA TRP A 243 2.82 -0.96 23.35
C TRP A 243 3.40 0.09 24.31
N ASP A 244 4.33 -0.30 25.16
CA ASP A 244 5.06 0.54 26.10
C ASP A 244 5.93 1.61 25.41
N THR A 245 6.30 1.41 24.15
CA THR A 245 7.02 2.45 23.39
C THR A 245 6.21 3.73 23.23
N LEU A 246 4.88 3.67 23.29
CA LEU A 246 4.01 4.85 23.24
C LEU A 246 4.10 5.74 24.52
N GLU A 247 4.82 5.35 25.54
CA GLU A 247 5.18 6.23 26.66
C GLU A 247 6.26 7.25 26.29
N ASP A 248 7.01 7.00 25.21
CA ASP A 248 8.02 7.90 24.67
C ASP A 248 7.40 8.86 23.63
N GLU A 249 7.75 10.16 23.73
CA GLU A 249 7.21 11.23 22.90
C GLU A 249 7.51 11.01 21.40
N THR A 250 8.68 10.45 21.06
CA THR A 250 9.07 10.17 19.67
C THR A 250 8.09 9.23 18.99
N TYR A 251 7.75 8.11 19.67
CA TYR A 251 6.80 7.13 19.14
C TYR A 251 5.37 7.66 19.13
N GLN A 252 4.99 8.45 20.16
CA GLN A 252 3.68 9.13 20.19
C GLN A 252 3.52 10.09 19.01
N ASN A 253 4.56 10.85 18.65
CA ASN A 253 4.52 11.78 17.53
C ASN A 253 4.29 11.05 16.20
N VAL A 254 4.99 9.93 15.96
CA VAL A 254 4.77 9.08 14.77
C VAL A 254 3.36 8.50 14.76
N TYR A 255 2.90 7.94 15.89
CA TYR A 255 1.54 7.44 16.03
C TYR A 255 0.48 8.52 15.73
N ASN A 256 0.66 9.71 16.25
CA ASN A 256 -0.27 10.83 16.00
C ASN A 256 -0.22 11.29 14.55
N TYR A 257 0.94 11.22 13.90
CA TYR A 257 1.09 11.52 12.47
C TYR A 257 0.27 10.54 11.61
N TYR A 258 0.42 9.23 11.84
CA TYR A 258 -0.39 8.20 11.16
C TYR A 258 -1.89 8.36 11.41
N LYS A 259 -2.26 8.59 12.67
CA LYS A 259 -3.66 8.85 13.06
C LYS A 259 -4.22 10.06 12.32
N GLY A 260 -3.43 11.12 12.18
CA GLY A 260 -3.79 12.32 11.44
C GLY A 260 -3.95 12.07 9.94
N LEU A 261 -3.05 11.31 9.31
CA LEU A 261 -3.16 10.92 7.90
C LEU A 261 -4.43 10.10 7.62
N ILE A 262 -4.76 9.16 8.51
CA ILE A 262 -6.00 8.37 8.42
C ILE A 262 -7.22 9.29 8.51
N ALA A 263 -7.22 10.22 9.47
CA ALA A 263 -8.31 11.19 9.63
C ALA A 263 -8.45 12.08 8.38
N PHE A 264 -7.33 12.57 7.84
CA PHE A 264 -7.29 13.36 6.62
C PHE A 264 -7.88 12.59 5.43
N ARG A 265 -7.40 11.36 5.18
CA ARG A 265 -7.93 10.53 4.09
C ARG A 265 -9.42 10.24 4.24
N LYS A 266 -9.90 10.01 5.46
CA LYS A 266 -11.36 9.79 5.73
C LYS A 266 -12.18 11.02 5.43
N ALA A 267 -11.68 12.22 5.74
CA ALA A 267 -12.37 13.48 5.50
C ALA A 267 -12.41 13.85 4.01
N HIS A 268 -11.41 13.44 3.21
CA HIS A 268 -11.25 13.88 1.82
C HIS A 268 -11.56 12.76 0.84
N ALA A 269 -12.76 12.82 0.24
CA ALA A 269 -13.27 11.80 -0.69
C ALA A 269 -12.51 11.78 -2.03
N ALA A 270 -11.91 12.90 -2.44
CA ALA A 270 -11.08 13.00 -3.65
C ALA A 270 -9.81 12.10 -3.62
N LEU A 271 -9.39 11.65 -2.42
CA LEU A 271 -8.28 10.69 -2.27
C LEU A 271 -8.72 9.23 -2.49
N ARG A 272 -10.00 8.97 -2.77
CA ARG A 272 -10.58 7.63 -2.87
C ARG A 272 -11.34 7.42 -4.18
N LEU A 273 -10.76 7.89 -5.29
CA LEU A 273 -11.30 7.63 -6.63
C LEU A 273 -11.10 6.15 -6.98
N THR A 274 -12.11 5.54 -7.59
CA THR A 274 -12.12 4.10 -7.84
C THR A 274 -11.88 3.71 -9.28
N ASN A 275 -11.85 4.68 -10.20
CA ASN A 275 -11.61 4.43 -11.62
C ASN A 275 -10.57 5.39 -12.21
N ALA A 276 -9.92 4.94 -13.28
CA ALA A 276 -8.84 5.67 -13.92
C ALA A 276 -9.30 6.95 -14.63
N ASP A 277 -10.52 6.97 -15.16
CA ASP A 277 -11.06 8.15 -15.88
C ASP A 277 -11.23 9.31 -14.92
N ASP A 278 -11.78 9.07 -13.73
CA ASP A 278 -11.93 10.10 -12.69
C ASP A 278 -10.56 10.59 -12.20
N VAL A 279 -9.59 9.71 -12.04
CA VAL A 279 -8.21 10.09 -11.68
C VAL A 279 -7.61 11.00 -12.74
N ASN A 280 -7.66 10.58 -14.01
CA ASN A 280 -7.09 11.34 -15.12
C ASN A 280 -7.78 12.70 -15.34
N ALA A 281 -9.08 12.79 -15.07
CA ALA A 281 -9.83 14.03 -15.19
C ALA A 281 -9.59 15.02 -14.05
N ASN A 282 -9.22 14.53 -12.85
CA ASN A 282 -9.23 15.35 -11.64
C ASN A 282 -7.87 15.49 -10.95
N ILE A 283 -6.87 14.71 -11.32
CA ILE A 283 -5.54 14.81 -10.70
C ILE A 283 -4.50 15.18 -11.76
N THR A 284 -3.76 16.24 -11.47
CA THR A 284 -2.69 16.73 -12.35
C THR A 284 -1.37 16.77 -11.57
N SER A 285 -0.33 16.17 -12.12
CA SER A 285 1.03 16.33 -11.60
C SER A 285 1.58 17.71 -11.98
N VAL A 286 2.41 18.27 -11.09
CA VAL A 286 3.07 19.55 -11.28
C VAL A 286 4.45 19.31 -11.85
N ASP A 287 4.79 20.00 -12.94
CA ASP A 287 6.10 19.91 -13.58
C ASP A 287 7.01 21.08 -13.16
N GLY A 288 8.31 20.97 -13.45
CA GLY A 288 9.29 22.04 -13.21
C GLY A 288 9.72 22.19 -11.75
N LEU A 289 9.54 21.16 -10.95
CA LEU A 289 10.00 21.07 -9.56
C LEU A 289 11.49 20.69 -9.48
N ASP A 290 12.08 20.85 -8.31
CA ASP A 290 13.41 20.32 -8.02
C ASP A 290 13.46 18.81 -8.26
N GLU A 291 14.65 18.29 -8.53
CA GLU A 291 14.87 16.85 -8.76
C GLU A 291 14.26 16.03 -7.62
N ASN A 292 13.56 14.96 -7.95
CA ASN A 292 12.83 14.05 -7.03
C ASN A 292 11.63 14.62 -6.29
N VAL A 293 11.38 15.92 -6.32
CA VAL A 293 10.18 16.49 -5.70
C VAL A 293 8.97 16.17 -6.56
N LEU A 294 7.91 15.66 -5.93
CA LEU A 294 6.64 15.40 -6.60
C LEU A 294 5.55 16.29 -6.01
N ALA A 295 4.70 16.83 -6.87
CA ALA A 295 3.50 17.51 -6.41
C ALA A 295 2.30 17.21 -7.31
N PHE A 296 1.11 17.21 -6.69
CA PHE A 296 -0.14 16.88 -7.35
C PHE A 296 -1.22 17.88 -6.94
N ARG A 297 -1.99 18.31 -7.93
CA ARG A 297 -3.22 19.05 -7.72
C ARG A 297 -4.39 18.08 -7.91
N ILE A 298 -5.28 18.02 -6.94
CA ILE A 298 -6.53 17.25 -6.97
C ILE A 298 -7.68 18.24 -6.97
N ASN A 299 -8.59 18.12 -7.93
CA ASN A 299 -9.75 18.99 -8.03
C ASN A 299 -10.76 18.71 -6.91
N GLY A 300 -11.42 19.77 -6.44
CA GLY A 300 -12.57 19.66 -5.53
C GLY A 300 -13.84 19.18 -6.23
N GLY A 301 -14.86 18.86 -5.43
CA GLY A 301 -16.19 18.47 -5.91
C GLY A 301 -16.27 17.06 -6.53
N VAL A 302 -15.16 16.33 -6.67
CA VAL A 302 -15.12 14.97 -7.20
C VAL A 302 -15.42 13.97 -6.08
N ASN A 303 -16.14 12.89 -6.39
CA ASN A 303 -16.46 11.78 -5.45
C ASN A 303 -17.09 12.25 -4.12
N GLY A 304 -17.77 13.40 -4.11
CA GLY A 304 -18.34 13.98 -2.89
C GLY A 304 -17.33 14.80 -2.05
N GLU A 305 -16.16 15.13 -2.59
CA GLU A 305 -15.21 16.06 -1.96
C GLU A 305 -15.85 17.43 -1.76
N THR A 306 -15.76 17.95 -0.54
CA THR A 306 -16.38 19.23 -0.16
C THR A 306 -15.45 20.41 -0.30
N SER A 307 -14.13 20.18 -0.30
CA SER A 307 -13.16 21.24 -0.52
C SER A 307 -13.06 21.64 -2.00
N ASP A 308 -12.56 22.86 -2.26
CA ASP A 308 -12.31 23.36 -3.62
C ASP A 308 -11.08 22.73 -4.29
N GLY A 309 -10.32 21.91 -3.57
CA GLY A 309 -9.17 21.18 -4.07
C GLY A 309 -8.14 20.86 -3.01
N ILE A 310 -7.29 19.89 -3.33
CA ILE A 310 -6.18 19.44 -2.48
C ILE A 310 -4.88 19.59 -3.27
N PHE A 311 -3.82 20.00 -2.58
CA PHE A 311 -2.47 20.07 -3.15
C PHE A 311 -1.51 19.25 -2.29
N VAL A 312 -0.86 18.27 -2.89
CA VAL A 312 0.02 17.32 -2.20
C VAL A 312 1.44 17.49 -2.72
N ILE A 313 2.41 17.59 -1.82
CA ILE A 313 3.83 17.73 -2.15
C ILE A 313 4.63 16.68 -1.38
N PHE A 314 5.59 16.05 -2.06
CA PHE A 314 6.55 15.12 -1.47
C PHE A 314 7.97 15.59 -1.78
N ASN A 315 8.75 15.84 -0.73
CA ASN A 315 10.17 16.20 -0.81
C ASN A 315 11.02 15.09 -0.17
N PRO A 316 11.61 14.17 -0.93
CA PRO A 316 12.49 13.13 -0.39
C PRO A 316 13.94 13.59 -0.20
N ASN A 317 14.25 14.84 -0.61
CA ASN A 317 15.62 15.39 -0.57
C ASN A 317 16.00 15.77 0.86
N SER A 318 17.30 15.79 1.12
CA SER A 318 17.86 16.24 2.41
C SER A 318 17.95 17.77 2.52
N THR A 319 17.38 18.51 1.57
CA THR A 319 17.30 19.98 1.54
C THR A 319 15.85 20.40 1.39
N GLU A 320 15.56 21.58 1.95
CA GLU A 320 14.29 22.27 1.75
C GLU A 320 14.07 22.61 0.27
N THR A 321 12.82 22.56 -0.18
CA THR A 321 12.42 22.94 -1.53
C THR A 321 11.30 23.98 -1.50
N SER A 322 11.26 24.85 -2.49
CA SER A 322 10.19 25.84 -2.65
C SER A 322 9.25 25.45 -3.78
N VAL A 323 7.95 25.39 -3.51
CA VAL A 323 6.93 25.00 -4.48
C VAL A 323 5.93 26.15 -4.65
N THR A 324 5.67 26.54 -5.90
CA THR A 324 4.64 27.54 -6.22
C THR A 324 3.26 26.89 -6.15
N LEU A 325 2.36 27.51 -5.39
CA LEU A 325 0.98 27.07 -5.24
C LEU A 325 0.10 27.61 -6.37
N PRO A 326 -0.97 26.91 -6.73
CA PRO A 326 -2.04 27.49 -7.54
C PRO A 326 -2.66 28.71 -6.86
N ASP A 327 -3.27 29.60 -7.65
CA ASP A 327 -3.91 30.83 -7.14
C ASP A 327 -4.93 30.52 -6.01
N GLY A 328 -4.93 31.42 -5.03
CA GLY A 328 -5.81 31.37 -3.87
C GLY A 328 -5.07 31.20 -2.55
N ALA A 329 -5.83 31.03 -1.48
CA ALA A 329 -5.34 30.71 -0.15
C ALA A 329 -5.47 29.19 0.10
N TRP A 330 -4.49 28.64 0.78
CA TRP A 330 -4.40 27.20 1.05
C TRP A 330 -4.13 26.97 2.52
N ASP A 331 -4.92 26.12 3.13
CA ASP A 331 -4.73 25.68 4.52
C ASP A 331 -3.81 24.46 4.57
N VAL A 332 -2.68 24.59 5.25
CA VAL A 332 -1.73 23.48 5.47
C VAL A 332 -2.31 22.56 6.52
N CYS A 333 -2.61 21.31 6.17
CA CYS A 333 -3.15 20.28 7.07
C CYS A 333 -2.14 19.19 7.43
N VAL A 334 -1.12 19.00 6.57
CA VAL A 334 0.00 18.07 6.81
C VAL A 334 1.30 18.77 6.50
N ASN A 335 2.29 18.62 7.38
CA ASN A 335 3.67 19.05 7.19
C ASN A 335 4.65 17.97 7.70
N ALA A 336 5.90 18.30 7.93
CA ALA A 336 6.93 17.36 8.40
C ALA A 336 6.59 16.70 9.76
N ASP A 337 5.94 17.44 10.67
CA ASP A 337 5.76 17.06 12.06
C ASP A 337 4.30 16.71 12.39
N HIS A 338 3.35 17.21 11.64
CA HIS A 338 1.92 17.11 11.95
C HIS A 338 1.11 16.64 10.76
N ALA A 339 0.10 15.83 11.03
CA ALA A 339 -0.95 15.47 10.08
C ALA A 339 -2.32 15.57 10.77
N GLY A 340 -3.33 16.01 10.04
CA GLY A 340 -4.69 16.15 10.56
C GLY A 340 -5.62 16.83 9.57
N THR A 341 -6.82 17.15 10.02
CA THR A 341 -7.86 17.83 9.23
C THR A 341 -7.93 19.33 9.54
N GLU A 342 -7.30 19.76 10.64
CA GLU A 342 -7.30 21.15 11.05
C GLU A 342 -6.17 21.91 10.35
N ALA A 343 -6.45 23.17 9.98
CA ALA A 343 -5.45 24.06 9.40
C ALA A 343 -4.37 24.44 10.41
N LEU A 344 -3.12 24.10 10.14
CA LEU A 344 -1.96 24.54 10.92
C LEU A 344 -1.64 26.01 10.65
N THR A 345 -1.74 26.40 9.39
CA THR A 345 -1.56 27.78 8.90
C THR A 345 -2.20 27.93 7.53
N THR A 346 -2.44 29.17 7.10
CA THR A 346 -2.91 29.49 5.74
C THR A 346 -1.79 30.18 4.97
N VAL A 347 -1.56 29.74 3.74
CA VAL A 347 -0.49 30.20 2.84
C VAL A 347 -1.02 30.55 1.46
N SER A 348 -0.23 31.30 0.67
CA SER A 348 -0.52 31.61 -0.72
C SER A 348 0.76 31.93 -1.51
N GLY A 349 0.72 31.79 -2.82
CA GLY A 349 1.86 32.07 -3.71
C GLY A 349 2.88 30.96 -3.75
N SER A 350 3.69 30.77 -2.70
CA SER A 350 4.66 29.68 -2.61
C SER A 350 4.80 29.18 -1.17
N VAL A 351 5.23 27.92 -1.04
CA VAL A 351 5.53 27.29 0.26
C VAL A 351 6.92 26.69 0.25
N SER A 352 7.53 26.70 1.43
CA SER A 352 8.74 25.94 1.69
C SER A 352 8.37 24.58 2.29
N VAL A 353 8.90 23.50 1.70
CA VAL A 353 8.68 22.11 2.14
C VAL A 353 9.98 21.59 2.72
N GLU A 354 9.93 21.21 3.98
CA GLU A 354 11.08 20.73 4.73
C GLU A 354 11.74 19.49 4.09
N PRO A 355 13.02 19.21 4.44
CA PRO A 355 13.70 17.99 4.01
C PRO A 355 12.94 16.73 4.45
N ILE A 356 12.93 15.72 3.60
CA ILE A 356 12.38 14.38 3.85
C ILE A 356 10.97 14.49 4.46
N SER A 357 10.07 15.19 3.78
CA SER A 357 8.72 15.45 4.28
C SER A 357 7.65 15.48 3.21
N ALA A 358 6.41 15.38 3.66
CA ALA A 358 5.24 15.68 2.86
C ALA A 358 4.60 16.99 3.32
N MET A 359 3.94 17.69 2.40
CA MET A 359 3.02 18.77 2.71
C MET A 359 1.70 18.57 1.98
N VAL A 360 0.60 18.63 2.72
CA VAL A 360 -0.73 18.52 2.13
C VAL A 360 -1.55 19.75 2.51
N LEU A 361 -2.11 20.38 1.49
CA LEU A 361 -2.86 21.61 1.63
C LEU A 361 -4.28 21.43 1.07
N VAL A 362 -5.25 22.05 1.72
CA VAL A 362 -6.64 22.12 1.29
C VAL A 362 -6.95 23.54 0.86
N LYS A 363 -7.58 23.72 -0.30
CA LYS A 363 -7.93 25.03 -0.78
C LYS A 363 -8.96 25.66 0.14
N LYS A 364 -8.66 26.86 0.63
CA LYS A 364 -9.55 27.60 1.51
C LYS A 364 -10.74 28.11 0.71
N GLU A 365 -11.94 27.89 1.23
CA GLU A 365 -13.15 28.50 0.69
C GLU A 365 -13.01 30.04 0.67
N SER A 366 -13.42 30.66 -0.42
CA SER A 366 -13.35 32.11 -0.63
C SER A 366 -14.48 32.89 0.06
#